data_ab248423da6a507c319743e1fd44a24a
#
_entry.id   ab248423da6a507c319743e1fd44a24a
#
_cell.length_a   1.000
_cell.length_b   1.000
_cell.length_c   1.000
_cell.angle_alpha   90.00
_cell.angle_beta   90.00
_cell.angle_gamma   90.00
#
_symmetry.space_group_name_H-M   'P 1'
#
loop_
_entity.id
_entity.type
_entity.pdbx_description
1 polymer ?
#
loop_
_entity_poly.entity_id
_entity_poly.type
_entity_poly.pdbx_seq_one_letter_code
_entity_poly.pdbx_strand_id
1 'polypeptide(L)'
;MAKYIITRLIKSVISVLVVVSIVVLIVYQLVPKTRSFLQDTGYQKMQGNPKTVYYYGQLESLGYLQFVPNNKIFSGLTKEEATKDIAESPAKQKIIEGWKSKGYTVEELKAHDALQGEMIAYRYYNSFELIGNFFRRLFVLDHKNYIQDPN
;
A
#
# COMPACT_ATOMS: atom_id res chain seq x y z
N MET A 1 36.62 29.70 6.87
CA MET A 1 36.71 28.54 5.94
C MET A 1 35.67 27.46 6.23
N ALA A 2 35.54 26.95 7.45
CA ALA A 2 34.60 25.87 7.81
C ALA A 2 33.13 26.19 7.41
N LYS A 3 32.64 27.39 7.71
CA LYS A 3 31.25 27.81 7.36
C LYS A 3 30.97 27.73 5.84
N TYR A 4 31.93 28.09 5.00
CA TYR A 4 31.80 28.01 3.56
C TYR A 4 31.72 26.55 3.08
N ILE A 5 32.57 25.68 3.58
CA ILE A 5 32.58 24.24 3.24
C ILE A 5 31.27 23.58 3.65
N ILE A 6 30.80 23.84 4.87
CA ILE A 6 29.53 23.29 5.39
C ILE A 6 28.35 23.75 4.53
N THR A 7 28.28 25.05 4.18
CA THR A 7 27.21 25.58 3.33
C THR A 7 27.22 24.94 1.94
N ARG A 8 28.39 24.73 1.36
CA ARG A 8 28.54 24.08 0.06
C ARG A 8 28.12 22.61 0.11
N LEU A 9 28.50 21.90 1.17
CA LEU A 9 28.11 20.52 1.40
C LEU A 9 26.58 20.39 1.51
N ILE A 10 25.94 21.23 2.34
CA ILE A 10 24.48 21.23 2.49
C ILE A 10 23.78 21.49 1.16
N LYS A 11 24.22 22.48 0.39
CA LYS A 11 23.64 22.78 -0.95
C LYS A 11 23.77 21.59 -1.89
N SER A 12 24.92 20.90 -1.87
CA SER A 12 25.15 19.70 -2.69
C SER A 12 24.21 18.58 -2.31
N VAL A 13 24.04 18.31 -1.02
CA VAL A 13 23.11 17.27 -0.51
C VAL A 13 21.68 17.61 -0.93
N ILE A 14 21.21 18.84 -0.75
CA ILE A 14 19.86 19.26 -1.15
C ILE A 14 19.67 19.06 -2.66
N SER A 15 20.65 19.47 -3.48
CA SER A 15 20.59 19.29 -4.94
C SER A 15 20.44 17.82 -5.32
N VAL A 16 21.20 16.92 -4.70
CA VAL A 16 21.11 15.47 -4.93
C VAL A 16 19.72 14.96 -4.54
N LEU A 17 19.21 15.35 -3.36
CA LEU A 17 17.87 14.94 -2.93
C LEU A 17 16.76 15.38 -3.90
N VAL A 18 16.85 16.60 -4.44
CA VAL A 18 15.89 17.09 -5.45
C VAL A 18 15.96 16.26 -6.72
N VAL A 19 17.16 16.00 -7.25
CA VAL A 19 17.32 15.20 -8.47
C VAL A 19 16.78 13.77 -8.25
N VAL A 20 17.14 13.13 -7.13
CA VAL A 20 16.65 11.80 -6.81
C VAL A 20 15.13 11.78 -6.69
N SER A 21 14.52 12.79 -6.06
CA SER A 21 13.06 12.91 -5.95
C SER A 21 12.37 12.97 -7.33
N ILE A 22 12.93 13.74 -8.27
CA ILE A 22 12.42 13.84 -9.64
C ILE A 22 12.51 12.48 -10.34
N VAL A 23 13.67 11.81 -10.25
CA VAL A 23 13.87 10.48 -10.84
C VAL A 23 12.89 9.46 -10.27
N VAL A 24 12.70 9.45 -8.97
CA VAL A 24 11.73 8.57 -8.28
C VAL A 24 10.32 8.80 -8.82
N LEU A 25 9.87 10.06 -8.93
CA LEU A 25 8.55 10.37 -9.49
C LEU A 25 8.40 9.89 -10.93
N ILE A 26 9.42 10.10 -11.75
CA ILE A 26 9.42 9.66 -13.15
C ILE A 26 9.27 8.12 -13.20
N VAL A 27 10.06 7.40 -12.41
CA VAL A 27 9.99 5.93 -12.36
C VAL A 27 8.61 5.46 -11.91
N TYR A 28 8.04 6.03 -10.84
CA TYR A 28 6.71 5.66 -10.35
C TYR A 28 5.57 5.98 -11.34
N GLN A 29 5.75 6.98 -12.21
CA GLN A 29 4.75 7.34 -13.22
C GLN A 29 4.90 6.55 -14.52
N LEU A 30 6.12 6.33 -15.00
CA LEU A 30 6.38 5.71 -16.29
C LEU A 30 6.40 4.18 -16.24
N VAL A 31 6.82 3.58 -15.12
CA VAL A 31 6.85 2.11 -15.02
C VAL A 31 5.44 1.61 -14.72
N PRO A 32 4.87 0.76 -15.59
CA PRO A 32 3.57 0.15 -15.32
C PRO A 32 3.59 -0.59 -13.98
N LYS A 33 2.66 -0.26 -13.10
CA LYS A 33 2.58 -0.78 -11.72
C LYS A 33 2.55 -2.30 -11.66
N THR A 34 1.99 -2.93 -12.69
CA THR A 34 1.83 -4.39 -12.79
C THR A 34 3.05 -5.10 -13.36
N ARG A 35 3.99 -4.37 -14.01
CA ARG A 35 5.10 -5.00 -14.75
C ARG A 35 5.99 -5.88 -13.87
N SER A 36 6.18 -5.50 -12.62
CA SER A 36 7.07 -6.20 -11.69
C SER A 36 6.57 -7.59 -11.30
N PHE A 37 5.28 -7.88 -11.42
CA PHE A 37 4.70 -9.15 -11.02
C PHE A 37 3.83 -9.84 -12.09
N LEU A 38 3.71 -9.25 -13.29
CA LEU A 38 3.02 -9.92 -14.41
C LEU A 38 3.66 -11.25 -14.79
N GLN A 39 4.97 -11.42 -14.56
CA GLN A 39 5.71 -12.64 -14.84
C GLN A 39 5.67 -13.63 -13.65
N ASP A 40 5.09 -13.25 -12.52
CA ASP A 40 4.92 -14.14 -11.38
C ASP A 40 3.93 -15.25 -11.72
N THR A 41 4.42 -16.48 -11.70
CA THR A 41 3.62 -17.68 -12.00
C THR A 41 2.47 -17.87 -11.00
N GLY A 42 2.62 -17.41 -9.77
CA GLY A 42 1.57 -17.40 -8.75
C GLY A 42 0.43 -16.47 -9.17
N TYR A 43 0.75 -15.23 -9.55
CA TYR A 43 -0.23 -14.26 -10.02
C TYR A 43 -0.97 -14.72 -11.29
N GLN A 44 -0.26 -15.36 -12.24
CA GLN A 44 -0.87 -15.83 -13.48
C GLN A 44 -1.87 -16.97 -13.27
N LYS A 45 -1.62 -17.83 -12.28
CA LYS A 45 -2.49 -18.96 -11.94
C LYS A 45 -3.71 -18.55 -11.10
N MET A 46 -3.64 -17.41 -10.43
CA MET A 46 -4.75 -16.90 -9.63
C MET A 46 -5.87 -16.34 -10.52
N GLN A 47 -7.10 -16.53 -10.09
CA GLN A 47 -8.29 -15.96 -10.74
C GLN A 47 -9.21 -15.32 -9.70
N GLY A 48 -10.11 -14.44 -10.13
CA GLY A 48 -11.13 -13.84 -9.31
C GLY A 48 -10.62 -13.00 -8.13
N ASN A 49 -11.29 -13.10 -7.01
CA ASN A 49 -11.04 -12.32 -5.79
C ASN A 49 -9.62 -12.55 -5.20
N PRO A 50 -9.09 -13.78 -5.10
CA PRO A 50 -7.72 -14.00 -4.66
C PRO A 50 -6.69 -13.25 -5.49
N LYS A 51 -6.89 -13.16 -6.81
CA LYS A 51 -6.02 -12.38 -7.70
C LYS A 51 -6.09 -10.90 -7.40
N THR A 52 -7.28 -10.38 -7.09
CA THR A 52 -7.49 -8.98 -6.72
C THR A 52 -6.77 -8.63 -5.40
N VAL A 53 -6.93 -9.47 -4.39
CA VAL A 53 -6.26 -9.30 -3.09
C VAL A 53 -4.74 -9.35 -3.26
N TYR A 54 -4.24 -10.33 -4.02
CA TYR A 54 -2.81 -10.44 -4.33
C TYR A 54 -2.29 -9.21 -5.06
N TYR A 55 -3.02 -8.72 -6.06
CA TYR A 55 -2.69 -7.51 -6.81
C TYR A 55 -2.48 -6.29 -5.90
N TYR A 56 -3.44 -5.99 -5.03
CA TYR A 56 -3.32 -4.86 -4.10
C TYR A 56 -2.23 -5.08 -3.05
N GLY A 57 -2.03 -6.30 -2.58
CA GLY A 57 -0.93 -6.65 -1.68
C GLY A 57 0.45 -6.41 -2.33
N GLN A 58 0.62 -6.75 -3.60
CA GLN A 58 1.85 -6.50 -4.34
C GLN A 58 2.08 -4.99 -4.55
N LEU A 59 1.03 -4.23 -4.90
CA LEU A 59 1.15 -2.79 -5.02
C LEU A 59 1.51 -2.11 -3.68
N GLU A 60 1.02 -2.63 -2.56
CA GLU A 60 1.43 -2.18 -1.22
C GLU A 60 2.91 -2.48 -0.97
N SER A 61 3.37 -3.69 -1.27
CA SER A 61 4.78 -4.08 -1.08
C SER A 61 5.72 -3.22 -1.92
N LEU A 62 5.32 -2.86 -3.13
CA LEU A 62 6.05 -1.95 -4.00
C LEU A 62 5.96 -0.47 -3.57
N GLY A 63 5.07 -0.13 -2.65
CA GLY A 63 4.93 1.21 -2.11
C GLY A 63 4.08 2.18 -2.94
N TYR A 64 3.18 1.67 -3.78
CA TYR A 64 2.27 2.50 -4.56
C TYR A 64 1.01 2.92 -3.79
N LEU A 65 0.59 2.11 -2.84
CA LEU A 65 -0.64 2.32 -2.07
C LEU A 65 -0.55 1.73 -0.66
N GLN A 66 -1.53 2.05 0.17
CA GLN A 66 -1.83 1.33 1.40
C GLN A 66 -2.97 0.36 1.10
N PHE A 67 -2.81 -0.89 1.52
CA PHE A 67 -3.81 -1.94 1.39
C PHE A 67 -4.21 -2.45 2.77
N VAL A 68 -5.50 -2.59 2.97
CA VAL A 68 -6.09 -3.08 4.22
C VAL A 68 -7.01 -4.24 3.89
N PRO A 69 -6.64 -5.47 4.21
CA PRO A 69 -7.48 -6.64 4.00
C PRO A 69 -8.64 -6.70 5.00
N ASN A 70 -9.66 -7.52 4.70
CA ASN A 70 -10.89 -7.67 5.47
C ASN A 70 -10.67 -7.85 6.98
N ASN A 71 -9.75 -8.72 7.37
CA ASN A 71 -9.43 -9.00 8.78
C ASN A 71 -8.92 -7.77 9.54
N LYS A 72 -8.26 -6.83 8.87
CA LYS A 72 -7.80 -5.57 9.46
C LYS A 72 -8.88 -4.50 9.45
N ILE A 73 -9.74 -4.48 8.43
CA ILE A 73 -10.87 -3.54 8.37
C ILE A 73 -11.77 -3.75 9.58
N PHE A 74 -12.10 -5.00 9.87
CA PHE A 74 -13.06 -5.40 10.91
C PHE A 74 -12.40 -5.96 12.17
N SER A 75 -11.15 -5.66 12.42
CA SER A 75 -10.38 -6.20 13.57
C SER A 75 -10.95 -5.89 14.95
N GLY A 76 -11.82 -4.87 15.05
CA GLY A 76 -12.46 -4.47 16.33
C GLY A 76 -13.88 -5.00 16.54
N LEU A 77 -14.41 -5.83 15.63
CA LEU A 77 -15.76 -6.36 15.76
C LEU A 77 -15.79 -7.62 16.66
N THR A 78 -16.91 -7.80 17.36
CA THR A 78 -17.22 -9.06 18.04
C THR A 78 -17.48 -10.17 17.01
N LYS A 79 -17.36 -11.43 17.43
CA LYS A 79 -17.60 -12.57 16.54
C LYS A 79 -19.02 -12.57 15.96
N GLU A 80 -20.02 -12.14 16.75
CA GLU A 80 -21.42 -12.05 16.35
C GLU A 80 -21.63 -10.98 15.27
N GLU A 81 -21.02 -9.80 15.42
CA GLU A 81 -21.09 -8.74 14.40
C GLU A 81 -20.29 -9.09 13.14
N ALA A 82 -19.21 -9.84 13.28
CA ALA A 82 -18.37 -10.25 12.15
C ALA A 82 -19.11 -11.22 11.19
N THR A 83 -20.06 -12.01 11.69
CA THR A 83 -20.85 -12.97 10.88
C THR A 83 -22.05 -12.36 10.16
N LYS A 84 -22.51 -11.19 10.59
CA LYS A 84 -23.65 -10.51 9.95
C LYS A 84 -23.28 -9.95 8.57
N ASP A 85 -24.24 -9.88 7.67
CA ASP A 85 -24.05 -9.18 6.42
C ASP A 85 -23.82 -7.66 6.62
N ILE A 86 -23.14 -7.01 5.67
CA ILE A 86 -22.79 -5.59 5.76
C ILE A 86 -24.08 -4.74 5.83
N ALA A 87 -25.12 -5.14 5.09
CA ALA A 87 -26.39 -4.42 5.08
C ALA A 87 -27.12 -4.49 6.43
N GLU A 88 -26.90 -5.55 7.20
CA GLU A 88 -27.58 -5.82 8.47
C GLU A 88 -26.77 -5.36 9.70
N SER A 89 -25.51 -4.95 9.49
CA SER A 89 -24.63 -4.53 10.59
C SER A 89 -24.31 -3.02 10.52
N PRO A 90 -24.97 -2.20 11.36
CA PRO A 90 -24.62 -0.77 11.48
C PRO A 90 -23.18 -0.55 11.91
N ALA A 91 -22.60 -1.47 12.67
CA ALA A 91 -21.21 -1.41 13.10
C ALA A 91 -20.25 -1.52 11.89
N LYS A 92 -20.49 -2.48 10.98
CA LYS A 92 -19.69 -2.61 9.74
C LYS A 92 -19.83 -1.38 8.85
N GLN A 93 -21.05 -0.87 8.68
CA GLN A 93 -21.31 0.34 7.87
C GLN A 93 -20.52 1.55 8.41
N LYS A 94 -20.56 1.78 9.72
CA LYS A 94 -19.81 2.86 10.38
C LYS A 94 -18.30 2.71 10.19
N ILE A 95 -17.77 1.50 10.25
CA ILE A 95 -16.34 1.23 10.00
C ILE A 95 -15.98 1.55 8.55
N ILE A 96 -16.80 1.12 7.60
CA ILE A 96 -16.62 1.40 6.16
C ILE A 96 -16.63 2.91 5.89
N GLU A 97 -17.59 3.64 6.47
CA GLU A 97 -17.64 5.10 6.37
C GLU A 97 -16.39 5.76 6.98
N GLY A 98 -15.91 5.23 8.11
CA GLY A 98 -14.68 5.67 8.75
C GLY A 98 -13.44 5.47 7.86
N TRP A 99 -13.37 4.39 7.09
CA TRP A 99 -12.29 4.20 6.10
C TRP A 99 -12.44 5.14 4.90
N LYS A 100 -13.66 5.30 4.38
CA LYS A 100 -13.94 6.24 3.29
C LYS A 100 -13.60 7.68 3.66
N SER A 101 -13.92 8.12 4.88
CA SER A 101 -13.59 9.47 5.37
C SER A 101 -12.08 9.72 5.47
N LYS A 102 -11.27 8.67 5.63
CA LYS A 102 -9.81 8.72 5.60
C LYS A 102 -9.22 8.68 4.18
N GLY A 103 -10.07 8.74 3.15
CA GLY A 103 -9.66 8.75 1.75
C GLY A 103 -9.36 7.35 1.17
N TYR A 104 -9.81 6.28 1.83
CA TYR A 104 -9.71 4.93 1.26
C TYR A 104 -10.89 4.63 0.34
N THR A 105 -10.61 3.97 -0.76
CA THR A 105 -11.61 3.27 -1.56
C THR A 105 -11.89 1.95 -0.86
N VAL A 106 -13.16 1.68 -0.56
CA VAL A 106 -13.59 0.43 0.08
C VAL A 106 -14.49 -0.31 -0.88
N GLU A 107 -14.12 -1.53 -1.21
CA GLU A 107 -14.83 -2.37 -2.19
C GLU A 107 -15.12 -3.75 -1.58
N GLU A 108 -16.29 -4.30 -1.93
CA GLU A 108 -16.66 -5.67 -1.63
C GLU A 108 -16.16 -6.59 -2.73
N LEU A 109 -15.59 -7.72 -2.36
CA LEU A 109 -15.14 -8.73 -3.30
C LEU A 109 -16.34 -9.43 -3.96
N LYS A 110 -16.19 -9.78 -5.23
CA LYS A 110 -17.28 -10.28 -6.09
C LYS A 110 -17.98 -11.48 -5.47
N ALA A 111 -19.31 -11.49 -5.58
CA ALA A 111 -20.12 -12.63 -5.24
C ALA A 111 -19.79 -13.85 -6.13
N HIS A 112 -20.07 -15.05 -5.62
CA HIS A 112 -19.84 -16.33 -6.31
C HIS A 112 -18.36 -16.67 -6.61
N ASP A 113 -17.43 -16.07 -5.88
CA ASP A 113 -16.01 -16.37 -5.98
C ASP A 113 -15.42 -16.64 -4.58
N ALA A 114 -14.22 -17.18 -4.52
CA ALA A 114 -13.49 -17.29 -3.26
C ALA A 114 -13.37 -15.90 -2.59
N LEU A 115 -13.43 -15.85 -1.26
CA LEU A 115 -13.43 -14.61 -0.48
C LEU A 115 -14.64 -13.69 -0.75
N GLN A 116 -15.76 -14.26 -1.24
CA GLN A 116 -16.99 -13.48 -1.44
C GLN A 116 -17.46 -12.85 -0.12
N GLY A 117 -18.01 -11.63 -0.21
CA GLY A 117 -18.47 -10.88 0.97
C GLY A 117 -17.35 -10.29 1.84
N GLU A 118 -16.08 -10.57 1.51
CA GLU A 118 -14.97 -9.86 2.14
C GLU A 118 -14.79 -8.45 1.57
N MET A 119 -14.39 -7.55 2.44
CA MET A 119 -14.10 -6.17 2.06
C MET A 119 -12.61 -5.96 1.92
N ILE A 120 -12.25 -5.12 0.97
CA ILE A 120 -10.89 -4.59 0.84
C ILE A 120 -10.93 -3.06 0.89
N ALA A 121 -9.93 -2.46 1.49
CA ALA A 121 -9.76 -1.02 1.45
C ALA A 121 -8.36 -0.68 0.93
N TYR A 122 -8.27 0.30 0.05
CA TYR A 122 -6.98 0.74 -0.48
C TYR A 122 -6.98 2.25 -0.73
N ARG A 123 -5.80 2.85 -0.62
CA ARG A 123 -5.56 4.26 -0.90
C ARG A 123 -4.23 4.43 -1.62
N TYR A 124 -4.25 4.96 -2.82
CA TYR A 124 -3.02 5.28 -3.54
C TYR A 124 -2.30 6.44 -2.88
N TYR A 125 -0.99 6.34 -2.81
CA TYR A 125 -0.14 7.44 -2.33
C TYR A 125 -0.11 8.57 -3.36
N ASN A 126 -0.12 9.80 -2.86
CA ASN A 126 0.18 10.97 -3.68
C ASN A 126 1.70 11.08 -3.94
N SER A 127 2.10 11.98 -4.85
CA SER A 127 3.50 12.14 -5.25
C SER A 127 4.44 12.46 -4.08
N PHE A 128 4.00 13.24 -3.11
CA PHE A 128 4.81 13.58 -1.93
C PHE A 128 4.94 12.39 -0.98
N GLU A 129 3.86 11.63 -0.78
CA GLU A 129 3.88 10.42 0.02
C GLU A 129 4.79 9.35 -0.62
N LEU A 130 4.80 9.22 -1.95
CA LEU A 130 5.69 8.31 -2.67
C LEU A 130 7.17 8.66 -2.44
N ILE A 131 7.52 9.94 -2.56
CA ILE A 131 8.88 10.41 -2.27
C ILE A 131 9.24 10.14 -0.81
N GLY A 132 8.37 10.52 0.13
CA GLY A 132 8.58 10.32 1.56
C GLY A 132 8.79 8.84 1.91
N ASN A 133 7.96 7.94 1.36
CA ASN A 133 8.08 6.51 1.55
C ASN A 133 9.36 5.93 0.94
N PHE A 134 9.79 6.44 -0.23
CA PHE A 134 11.05 6.04 -0.84
C PHE A 134 12.23 6.38 0.06
N PHE A 135 12.34 7.64 0.52
CA PHE A 135 13.43 8.04 1.41
C PHE A 135 13.37 7.32 2.76
N ARG A 136 12.17 7.15 3.33
CA ARG A 136 12.03 6.37 4.56
C ARG A 136 12.58 4.95 4.41
N ARG A 137 12.23 4.25 3.32
CA ARG A 137 12.73 2.89 3.05
C ARG A 137 14.24 2.87 2.82
N LEU A 138 14.78 3.92 2.17
CA LEU A 138 16.21 4.03 1.92
C LEU A 138 17.02 4.25 3.22
N PHE A 139 16.54 5.12 4.12
CA PHE A 139 17.26 5.48 5.34
C PHE A 139 17.01 4.53 6.51
N VAL A 140 15.83 3.95 6.62
CA VAL A 140 15.47 3.06 7.74
C VAL A 140 15.77 1.61 7.42
N LEU A 141 16.10 1.28 6.14
CA LEU A 141 16.31 -0.08 5.64
C LEU A 141 15.15 -1.03 6.00
N ASP A 142 13.97 -0.45 6.25
CA ASP A 142 12.78 -1.18 6.65
C ASP A 142 12.06 -1.70 5.40
N HIS A 143 12.52 -2.84 4.90
CA HIS A 143 11.89 -3.52 3.79
C HIS A 143 11.09 -4.71 4.32
N LYS A 144 9.79 -4.79 4.01
CA LYS A 144 8.91 -5.92 4.38
C LYS A 144 9.41 -7.29 3.90
N ASN A 145 10.37 -7.31 2.99
CA ASN A 145 10.98 -8.51 2.42
C ASN A 145 12.34 -8.87 3.07
N TYR A 146 12.73 -8.22 4.15
CA TYR A 146 13.79 -8.77 4.97
C TYR A 146 13.25 -10.06 5.59
N ILE A 147 13.77 -11.17 5.14
CA ILE A 147 13.61 -12.46 5.80
C ILE A 147 14.22 -12.26 7.18
N GLN A 148 13.38 -12.08 8.20
CA GLN A 148 13.81 -12.25 9.56
C GLN A 148 14.18 -13.71 9.67
N ASP A 149 15.49 -13.97 9.80
CA ASP A 149 15.98 -15.31 10.08
C ASP A 149 15.26 -15.80 11.36
N PRO A 150 14.52 -16.90 11.31
CA PRO A 150 13.84 -17.42 12.49
C PRO A 150 14.88 -18.15 13.36
N ASN A 151 15.66 -17.42 14.15
CA ASN A 151 16.41 -17.93 15.27
C ASN A 151 15.82 -17.42 16.58
#